data_a7f2ac595832f97c826f4b6042f66946
#
_entry.id   a7f2ac595832f97c826f4b6042f66946
#
_cell.length_a   1.000
_cell.length_b   1.000
_cell.length_c   1.000
_cell.angle_alpha   90.00
_cell.angle_beta   90.00
_cell.angle_gamma   90.00
#
_symmetry.space_group_name_H-M   'P 1'
#
loop_
_entity.id
_entity.type
_entity.pdbx_description
1 polymer ?
#
loop_
_entity_poly.entity_id
_entity_poly.type
_entity_poly.pdbx_seq_one_letter_code
_entity_poly.pdbx_strand_id
1 'polypeptide(L)'
;AVYREVDGAPCVLELIQPLDCDNLIDPENSDQLMSSVSGYHIKLYHDALTGCYNRRYYEDVIKSRSEPAGVAVLDLDDFKLYNDTYGHQAGDAALRTAVEVVRGCIRKSDHLIRYGGDEFLLVLPGIAQAAFVAKLERIRQQLHTAIVPGYTRLQISASIGGVMSRPGESCEQAASRADRLMYQAKNHKNTVVTEDTAGTAAPSAAGRDRQARQNILIVDDSEMNRAILAEILGSDYNILEASNGQECLTMLDQYDTAIALILLDIVMPVMDGFEVLNTMNRSHRIEDIPVIMISSEDADTVVRR
;
A
#
# COMPACT_ATOMS: atom_id res chain seq x y z
N ALA A 1 -25.56 -9.70 -13.40
CA ALA A 1 -25.48 -11.01 -12.78
C ALA A 1 -25.66 -10.86 -11.27
N VAL A 2 -26.54 -11.66 -10.68
CA VAL A 2 -26.73 -11.70 -9.23
C VAL A 2 -26.18 -13.05 -8.76
N TYR A 3 -25.16 -13.03 -7.90
CA TYR A 3 -24.65 -14.25 -7.29
C TYR A 3 -25.61 -14.69 -6.17
N ARG A 4 -26.09 -15.92 -6.25
CA ARG A 4 -26.80 -16.61 -5.16
C ARG A 4 -26.28 -18.02 -5.00
N GLU A 5 -26.30 -18.50 -3.77
CA GLU A 5 -26.05 -19.89 -3.45
C GLU A 5 -27.36 -20.69 -3.58
N VAL A 6 -27.35 -21.73 -4.38
CA VAL A 6 -28.45 -22.69 -4.49
C VAL A 6 -27.87 -24.06 -4.18
N ASP A 7 -28.37 -24.70 -3.13
CA ASP A 7 -27.93 -26.01 -2.63
C ASP A 7 -26.42 -26.12 -2.33
N GLY A 8 -25.83 -25.01 -1.81
CA GLY A 8 -24.41 -24.98 -1.46
C GLY A 8 -23.45 -24.83 -2.64
N ALA A 9 -23.94 -24.59 -3.84
CA ALA A 9 -23.13 -24.30 -5.02
C ALA A 9 -23.29 -22.84 -5.46
N PRO A 10 -22.21 -22.13 -5.79
CA PRO A 10 -22.30 -20.76 -6.30
C PRO A 10 -22.95 -20.77 -7.67
N CYS A 11 -24.11 -20.14 -7.78
CA CYS A 11 -24.84 -20.00 -9.03
C CYS A 11 -24.84 -18.53 -9.48
N VAL A 12 -24.54 -18.30 -10.75
CA VAL A 12 -24.74 -17.01 -11.41
C VAL A 12 -26.14 -17.00 -12.00
N LEU A 13 -27.04 -16.20 -11.44
CA LEU A 13 -28.33 -15.93 -12.06
C LEU A 13 -28.10 -14.86 -13.13
N GLU A 14 -27.97 -15.29 -14.37
CA GLU A 14 -28.16 -14.40 -15.51
C GLU A 14 -29.69 -14.23 -15.73
N LEU A 15 -30.16 -13.01 -15.57
CA LEU A 15 -31.48 -12.65 -16.02
C LEU A 15 -31.42 -12.61 -17.56
N ILE A 16 -31.70 -13.72 -18.20
CA ILE A 16 -31.95 -13.76 -19.63
C ILE A 16 -33.39 -13.28 -19.79
N GLN A 17 -33.59 -12.00 -20.12
CA GLN A 17 -34.87 -11.58 -20.70
C GLN A 17 -35.02 -12.35 -21.99
N PRO A 18 -36.17 -13.00 -22.26
CA PRO A 18 -36.42 -13.55 -23.58
C PRO A 18 -36.40 -12.39 -24.56
N LEU A 19 -35.35 -12.29 -25.34
CA LEU A 19 -35.32 -11.50 -26.55
C LEU A 19 -36.14 -12.26 -27.55
N ASP A 20 -37.12 -11.60 -28.18
CA ASP A 20 -37.84 -12.15 -29.31
C ASP A 20 -36.82 -12.64 -30.34
N CYS A 21 -36.85 -13.94 -30.61
CA CYS A 21 -35.86 -14.61 -31.46
C CYS A 21 -35.74 -14.03 -32.87
N ASP A 22 -36.73 -13.28 -33.31
CA ASP A 22 -36.79 -12.67 -34.65
C ASP A 22 -35.86 -11.45 -34.81
N ASN A 23 -35.37 -10.86 -33.70
CA ASN A 23 -34.47 -9.70 -33.72
C ASN A 23 -33.00 -10.03 -33.44
N LEU A 24 -32.66 -11.30 -33.20
CA LEU A 24 -31.30 -11.72 -32.84
C LEU A 24 -30.33 -11.85 -34.03
N ILE A 25 -30.83 -11.75 -35.27
CA ILE A 25 -30.05 -11.97 -36.49
C ILE A 25 -29.81 -10.67 -37.28
N ASP A 26 -30.28 -9.53 -36.76
CA ASP A 26 -30.02 -8.24 -37.41
C ASP A 26 -28.61 -7.75 -37.01
N PRO A 27 -27.67 -7.59 -37.97
CA PRO A 27 -26.33 -7.10 -37.71
C PRO A 27 -26.29 -5.77 -36.97
N GLU A 28 -27.26 -4.87 -37.21
CA GLU A 28 -27.31 -3.56 -36.52
C GLU A 28 -27.65 -3.69 -35.02
N ASN A 29 -28.49 -4.64 -34.65
CA ASN A 29 -28.82 -4.93 -33.25
C ASN A 29 -27.66 -5.64 -32.52
N SER A 30 -26.90 -6.46 -33.22
CA SER A 30 -25.69 -7.12 -32.68
C SER A 30 -24.64 -6.09 -32.28
N ASP A 31 -24.38 -5.09 -33.10
CA ASP A 31 -23.41 -4.03 -32.82
C ASP A 31 -23.86 -3.12 -31.65
N GLN A 32 -25.15 -2.82 -31.54
CA GLN A 32 -25.70 -2.08 -30.41
C GLN A 32 -25.61 -2.88 -29.10
N LEU A 33 -25.91 -4.19 -29.16
CA LEU A 33 -25.78 -5.06 -27.98
C LEU A 33 -24.33 -5.18 -27.53
N MET A 34 -23.40 -5.39 -28.47
CA MET A 34 -21.96 -5.45 -28.17
C MET A 34 -21.43 -4.12 -27.63
N SER A 35 -21.89 -3.00 -28.15
CA SER A 35 -21.51 -1.68 -27.66
C SER A 35 -22.08 -1.43 -26.25
N SER A 36 -23.28 -1.88 -25.97
CA SER A 36 -23.93 -1.78 -24.66
C SER A 36 -23.20 -2.65 -23.62
N VAL A 37 -22.91 -3.92 -23.96
CA VAL A 37 -22.16 -4.84 -23.09
C VAL A 37 -20.77 -4.29 -22.82
N SER A 38 -20.07 -3.80 -23.85
CA SER A 38 -18.77 -3.14 -23.70
C SER A 38 -18.86 -1.89 -22.82
N GLY A 39 -19.90 -1.09 -22.97
CA GLY A 39 -20.16 0.08 -22.14
C GLY A 39 -20.40 -0.26 -20.66
N TYR A 40 -21.15 -1.34 -20.38
CA TYR A 40 -21.36 -1.85 -19.02
C TYR A 40 -20.06 -2.41 -18.41
N HIS A 41 -19.27 -3.14 -19.18
CA HIS A 41 -17.98 -3.67 -18.75
C HIS A 41 -17.02 -2.55 -18.36
N ILE A 42 -16.94 -1.49 -19.18
CA ILE A 42 -16.11 -0.32 -18.87
C ILE A 42 -16.59 0.36 -17.59
N LYS A 43 -17.90 0.62 -17.44
CA LYS A 43 -18.44 1.25 -16.22
C LYS A 43 -18.22 0.41 -14.97
N LEU A 44 -18.21 -0.92 -15.10
CA LEU A 44 -18.08 -1.83 -13.97
C LEU A 44 -16.64 -1.97 -13.49
N TYR A 45 -15.68 -2.04 -14.41
CA TYR A 45 -14.32 -2.48 -14.15
C TYR A 45 -13.24 -1.42 -14.37
N HIS A 46 -13.59 -0.21 -14.84
CA HIS A 46 -12.62 0.86 -15.03
C HIS A 46 -12.77 1.97 -13.98
N ASP A 47 -11.66 2.57 -13.63
CA ASP A 47 -11.61 3.76 -12.78
C ASP A 47 -12.04 4.99 -13.59
N ALA A 48 -13.00 5.75 -13.08
CA ALA A 48 -13.61 6.87 -13.79
C ALA A 48 -12.63 8.03 -14.06
N LEU A 49 -11.61 8.21 -13.21
CA LEU A 49 -10.65 9.29 -13.33
C LEU A 49 -9.55 8.97 -14.35
N THR A 50 -8.99 7.77 -14.25
CA THR A 50 -7.77 7.37 -14.97
C THR A 50 -8.03 6.43 -16.14
N GLY A 51 -9.19 5.79 -16.18
CA GLY A 51 -9.58 4.81 -17.18
C GLY A 51 -8.82 3.48 -17.11
N CYS A 52 -7.88 3.26 -16.18
CA CYS A 52 -7.31 1.94 -15.93
C CYS A 52 -8.33 1.03 -15.21
N TYR A 53 -8.00 -0.22 -14.97
CA TYR A 53 -8.90 -1.08 -14.22
C TYR A 53 -9.05 -0.57 -12.78
N ASN A 54 -10.21 -0.80 -12.16
CA ASN A 54 -10.51 -0.45 -10.78
C ASN A 54 -10.30 -1.64 -9.84
N ARG A 55 -10.43 -1.39 -8.52
CA ARG A 55 -10.31 -2.42 -7.48
C ARG A 55 -11.32 -3.58 -7.67
N ARG A 56 -12.52 -3.31 -8.19
CA ARG A 56 -13.51 -4.36 -8.44
C ARG A 56 -13.02 -5.36 -9.48
N TYR A 57 -12.36 -4.90 -10.54
CA TYR A 57 -11.75 -5.79 -11.53
C TYR A 57 -10.71 -6.71 -10.88
N TYR A 58 -9.92 -6.19 -9.95
CA TYR A 58 -8.99 -7.02 -9.20
C TYR A 58 -9.71 -8.11 -8.41
N GLU A 59 -10.71 -7.75 -7.62
CA GLU A 59 -11.44 -8.69 -6.76
C GLU A 59 -12.16 -9.79 -7.57
N ASP A 60 -12.82 -9.40 -8.67
CA ASP A 60 -13.66 -10.30 -9.45
C ASP A 60 -12.87 -11.15 -10.46
N VAL A 61 -11.74 -10.64 -10.98
CA VAL A 61 -11.07 -11.24 -12.16
C VAL A 61 -9.63 -11.66 -11.88
N ILE A 62 -8.87 -10.90 -11.10
CA ILE A 62 -7.41 -11.07 -10.99
C ILE A 62 -6.99 -11.81 -9.72
N LYS A 63 -7.61 -11.52 -8.60
CA LYS A 63 -7.21 -11.91 -7.24
C LYS A 63 -6.89 -13.39 -7.09
N SER A 64 -7.74 -14.26 -7.62
CA SER A 64 -7.62 -15.71 -7.51
C SER A 64 -6.78 -16.39 -8.61
N ARG A 65 -6.31 -15.62 -9.60
CA ARG A 65 -5.47 -16.19 -10.68
C ARG A 65 -4.13 -16.67 -10.13
N SER A 66 -3.69 -17.80 -10.62
CA SER A 66 -2.41 -18.43 -10.25
C SER A 66 -1.48 -18.67 -11.46
N GLU A 67 -1.72 -17.95 -12.56
CA GLU A 67 -0.86 -17.99 -13.73
C GLU A 67 0.51 -17.37 -13.43
N PRO A 68 1.61 -17.88 -14.04
CA PRO A 68 2.91 -17.26 -13.90
C PRO A 68 2.89 -15.79 -14.37
N ALA A 69 3.18 -14.87 -13.47
CA ALA A 69 3.16 -13.45 -13.75
C ALA A 69 4.20 -12.69 -12.92
N GLY A 70 4.64 -11.54 -13.42
CA GLY A 70 5.25 -10.51 -12.60
C GLY A 70 4.15 -9.68 -11.96
N VAL A 71 4.19 -9.48 -10.65
CA VAL A 71 3.23 -8.71 -9.88
C VAL A 71 3.96 -7.57 -9.18
N ALA A 72 3.51 -6.33 -9.36
CA ALA A 72 4.11 -5.17 -8.71
C ALA A 72 3.06 -4.24 -8.11
N VAL A 73 3.34 -3.72 -6.93
CA VAL A 73 2.61 -2.63 -6.29
C VAL A 73 3.40 -1.34 -6.50
N LEU A 74 2.73 -0.31 -6.92
CA LEU A 74 3.27 1.02 -7.19
C LEU A 74 2.46 2.04 -6.41
N ASP A 75 3.14 2.95 -5.72
CA ASP A 75 2.54 4.04 -4.98
C ASP A 75 3.24 5.35 -5.34
N LEU A 76 2.46 6.40 -5.60
CA LEU A 76 3.02 7.72 -5.95
C LEU A 76 3.56 8.40 -4.69
N ASP A 77 4.84 8.75 -4.73
CA ASP A 77 5.49 9.41 -3.60
C ASP A 77 4.90 10.80 -3.36
N ASP A 78 4.68 11.14 -2.09
CA ASP A 78 4.22 12.46 -1.64
C ASP A 78 2.90 12.94 -2.28
N PHE A 79 2.05 12.03 -2.76
CA PHE A 79 0.81 12.39 -3.46
C PHE A 79 -0.10 13.29 -2.63
N LYS A 80 -0.19 13.06 -1.32
CA LYS A 80 -0.93 13.95 -0.40
C LYS A 80 -0.36 15.38 -0.43
N LEU A 81 0.97 15.52 -0.43
CA LEU A 81 1.63 16.83 -0.49
C LEU A 81 1.31 17.55 -1.81
N TYR A 82 1.17 16.82 -2.92
CA TYR A 82 0.75 17.41 -4.20
C TYR A 82 -0.66 17.98 -4.10
N ASN A 83 -1.59 17.23 -3.52
CA ASN A 83 -2.96 17.70 -3.30
C ASN A 83 -3.01 18.92 -2.38
N ASP A 84 -2.25 18.89 -1.29
CA ASP A 84 -2.22 19.97 -0.30
C ASP A 84 -1.56 21.25 -0.85
N THR A 85 -0.56 21.10 -1.74
CA THR A 85 0.19 22.24 -2.31
C THR A 85 -0.46 22.84 -3.56
N TYR A 86 -0.95 21.97 -4.47
CA TYR A 86 -1.43 22.38 -5.80
C TYR A 86 -2.93 22.18 -6.01
N GLY A 87 -3.62 21.61 -5.00
CA GLY A 87 -5.04 21.28 -5.07
C GLY A 87 -5.34 19.93 -5.73
N HIS A 88 -6.53 19.40 -5.49
CA HIS A 88 -6.97 18.09 -5.99
C HIS A 88 -6.93 17.94 -7.51
N GLN A 89 -7.11 19.03 -8.26
CA GLN A 89 -6.99 19.00 -9.73
C GLN A 89 -5.58 18.65 -10.20
N ALA A 90 -4.55 19.09 -9.46
CA ALA A 90 -3.16 18.73 -9.74
C ALA A 90 -2.91 17.24 -9.43
N GLY A 91 -3.44 16.72 -8.34
CA GLY A 91 -3.40 15.29 -8.03
C GLY A 91 -4.11 14.44 -9.09
N ASP A 92 -5.28 14.87 -9.55
CA ASP A 92 -6.00 14.21 -10.65
C ASP A 92 -5.19 14.18 -11.95
N ALA A 93 -4.53 15.29 -12.29
CA ALA A 93 -3.64 15.37 -13.44
C ALA A 93 -2.42 14.46 -13.28
N ALA A 94 -1.83 14.41 -12.09
CA ALA A 94 -0.71 13.51 -11.79
C ALA A 94 -1.10 12.04 -11.93
N LEU A 95 -2.28 11.64 -11.42
CA LEU A 95 -2.80 10.27 -11.55
C LEU A 95 -3.03 9.87 -13.02
N ARG A 96 -3.63 10.76 -13.82
CA ARG A 96 -3.83 10.51 -15.26
C ARG A 96 -2.49 10.37 -15.96
N THR A 97 -1.54 11.26 -15.68
CA THR A 97 -0.19 11.21 -16.27
C THR A 97 0.52 9.92 -15.87
N ALA A 98 0.44 9.50 -14.61
CA ALA A 98 1.04 8.26 -14.16
C ALA A 98 0.48 7.05 -14.90
N VAL A 99 -0.85 6.98 -15.08
CA VAL A 99 -1.48 5.88 -15.82
C VAL A 99 -1.09 5.90 -17.30
N GLU A 100 -1.01 7.05 -17.95
CA GLU A 100 -0.57 7.17 -19.34
C GLU A 100 0.88 6.68 -19.52
N VAL A 101 1.78 7.08 -18.63
CA VAL A 101 3.18 6.63 -18.62
C VAL A 101 3.28 5.14 -18.46
N VAL A 102 2.59 4.57 -17.46
CA VAL A 102 2.62 3.12 -17.21
C VAL A 102 2.04 2.35 -18.40
N ARG A 103 0.91 2.80 -18.97
CA ARG A 103 0.31 2.19 -20.17
C ARG A 103 1.25 2.20 -21.37
N GLY A 104 2.05 3.24 -21.53
CA GLY A 104 3.09 3.31 -22.56
C GLY A 104 4.22 2.28 -22.37
N CYS A 105 4.37 1.73 -21.17
CA CYS A 105 5.41 0.74 -20.85
C CYS A 105 4.93 -0.70 -20.88
N ILE A 106 3.62 -0.95 -20.84
CA ILE A 106 3.03 -2.29 -20.70
C ILE A 106 2.30 -2.71 -21.99
N ARG A 107 2.00 -4.01 -22.11
CA ARG A 107 1.26 -4.59 -23.24
C ARG A 107 -0.25 -4.48 -23.00
N LYS A 108 -1.06 -4.66 -24.04
CA LYS A 108 -2.53 -4.75 -23.92
C LYS A 108 -2.98 -5.94 -23.08
N SER A 109 -2.18 -7.00 -23.00
CA SER A 109 -2.43 -8.20 -22.18
C SER A 109 -2.06 -8.01 -20.72
N ASP A 110 -1.33 -6.95 -20.38
CA ASP A 110 -0.90 -6.65 -19.02
C ASP A 110 -2.02 -5.86 -18.31
N HIS A 111 -2.12 -6.01 -17.00
CA HIS A 111 -3.18 -5.37 -16.22
C HIS A 111 -2.59 -4.26 -15.36
N LEU A 112 -3.13 -3.04 -15.53
CA LEU A 112 -2.89 -1.90 -14.65
C LEU A 112 -4.18 -1.61 -13.91
N ILE A 113 -4.15 -1.70 -12.60
CA ILE A 113 -5.30 -1.61 -11.71
C ILE A 113 -5.05 -0.50 -10.70
N ARG A 114 -5.96 0.45 -10.56
CA ARG A 114 -5.95 1.41 -9.45
C ARG A 114 -6.60 0.77 -8.25
N TYR A 115 -5.79 0.46 -7.25
CA TYR A 115 -6.20 -0.29 -6.07
C TYR A 115 -6.71 0.63 -4.95
N GLY A 116 -6.08 1.79 -4.79
CA GLY A 116 -6.41 2.84 -3.83
C GLY A 116 -6.31 4.24 -4.43
N GLY A 117 -6.20 5.26 -3.61
CA GLY A 117 -6.10 6.66 -4.04
C GLY A 117 -4.97 6.91 -5.05
N ASP A 118 -3.74 6.63 -4.65
CA ASP A 118 -2.47 6.77 -5.36
C ASP A 118 -1.73 5.45 -5.56
N GLU A 119 -2.38 4.35 -5.19
CA GLU A 119 -1.85 2.99 -5.27
C GLU A 119 -2.31 2.27 -6.53
N PHE A 120 -1.38 1.62 -7.20
CA PHE A 120 -1.62 0.84 -8.42
C PHE A 120 -1.02 -0.56 -8.30
N LEU A 121 -1.73 -1.53 -8.84
CA LEU A 121 -1.27 -2.91 -8.99
C LEU A 121 -1.02 -3.18 -10.47
N LEU A 122 0.15 -3.72 -10.78
CA LEU A 122 0.53 -4.22 -12.10
C LEU A 122 0.59 -5.73 -12.07
N VAL A 123 -0.05 -6.37 -13.05
CA VAL A 123 0.04 -7.81 -13.27
C VAL A 123 0.45 -8.06 -14.71
N LEU A 124 1.60 -8.70 -14.89
CA LEU A 124 2.28 -8.92 -16.18
C LEU A 124 2.38 -10.42 -16.47
N PRO A 125 1.34 -11.04 -17.08
CA PRO A 125 1.32 -12.47 -17.34
C PRO A 125 2.47 -12.91 -18.27
N GLY A 126 3.11 -14.05 -17.93
CA GLY A 126 4.11 -14.69 -18.78
C GLY A 126 5.38 -13.84 -19.03
N ILE A 127 5.67 -12.86 -18.19
CA ILE A 127 6.90 -12.07 -18.32
C ILE A 127 8.09 -12.85 -17.73
N ALA A 128 9.25 -12.76 -18.37
CA ALA A 128 10.50 -13.28 -17.80
C ALA A 128 11.04 -12.30 -16.74
N GLN A 129 11.68 -12.83 -15.69
CA GLN A 129 12.15 -12.06 -14.53
C GLN A 129 13.04 -10.87 -14.91
N ALA A 130 14.06 -11.06 -15.75
CA ALA A 130 14.92 -9.95 -16.18
C ALA A 130 14.16 -8.83 -16.93
N ALA A 131 13.18 -9.22 -17.77
CA ALA A 131 12.33 -8.28 -18.48
C ALA A 131 11.34 -7.55 -17.52
N PHE A 132 10.90 -8.23 -16.47
CA PHE A 132 10.05 -7.67 -15.43
C PHE A 132 10.79 -6.56 -14.69
N VAL A 133 11.97 -6.83 -14.14
CA VAL A 133 12.78 -5.84 -13.41
C VAL A 133 13.11 -4.64 -14.30
N ALA A 134 13.57 -4.88 -15.54
CA ALA A 134 13.86 -3.83 -16.51
C ALA A 134 12.62 -2.96 -16.83
N LYS A 135 11.43 -3.58 -16.88
CA LYS A 135 10.17 -2.87 -17.12
C LYS A 135 9.79 -2.00 -15.93
N LEU A 136 9.92 -2.46 -14.70
CA LEU A 136 9.64 -1.66 -13.50
C LEU A 136 10.57 -0.46 -13.42
N GLU A 137 11.86 -0.65 -13.66
CA GLU A 137 12.83 0.43 -13.66
C GLU A 137 12.56 1.46 -14.76
N ARG A 138 12.15 1.00 -15.95
CA ARG A 138 11.71 1.89 -17.03
C ARG A 138 10.47 2.70 -16.63
N ILE A 139 9.48 2.09 -16.00
CA ILE A 139 8.28 2.78 -15.49
C ILE A 139 8.69 3.87 -14.50
N ARG A 140 9.52 3.54 -13.51
CA ARG A 140 10.02 4.48 -12.52
C ARG A 140 10.70 5.69 -13.17
N GLN A 141 11.62 5.44 -14.11
CA GLN A 141 12.35 6.50 -14.80
C GLN A 141 11.43 7.39 -15.63
N GLN A 142 10.48 6.80 -16.35
CA GLN A 142 9.54 7.56 -17.16
C GLN A 142 8.55 8.37 -16.32
N LEU A 143 8.12 7.86 -15.17
CA LEU A 143 7.33 8.63 -14.22
C LEU A 143 8.12 9.84 -13.72
N HIS A 144 9.38 9.63 -13.33
CA HIS A 144 10.25 10.70 -12.81
C HIS A 144 10.53 11.81 -13.82
N THR A 145 10.52 11.50 -15.12
CA THR A 145 10.74 12.48 -16.20
C THR A 145 9.45 13.00 -16.82
N ALA A 146 8.29 12.51 -16.40
CA ALA A 146 7.00 12.90 -16.95
C ALA A 146 6.65 14.35 -16.57
N ILE A 147 6.08 15.06 -17.53
CA ILE A 147 5.56 16.43 -17.32
C ILE A 147 4.05 16.31 -17.09
N VAL A 148 3.57 16.83 -15.96
CA VAL A 148 2.14 16.88 -15.67
C VAL A 148 1.51 18.07 -16.41
N PRO A 149 0.54 17.85 -17.31
CA PRO A 149 -0.12 18.92 -18.04
C PRO A 149 -0.73 19.98 -17.11
N GLY A 150 -0.39 21.25 -17.36
CA GLY A 150 -0.83 22.38 -16.52
C GLY A 150 -0.01 22.60 -15.25
N TYR A 151 0.89 21.67 -14.89
CA TYR A 151 1.68 21.72 -13.65
C TYR A 151 3.15 21.37 -13.90
N THR A 152 3.83 22.18 -14.71
CA THR A 152 5.20 21.92 -15.18
C THR A 152 6.27 21.82 -14.08
N ARG A 153 5.97 22.30 -12.88
CA ARG A 153 6.86 22.20 -11.71
C ARG A 153 6.58 20.98 -10.84
N LEU A 154 5.51 20.24 -11.13
CA LEU A 154 5.15 19.04 -10.39
C LEU A 154 5.89 17.86 -11.01
N GLN A 155 6.78 17.25 -10.24
CA GLN A 155 7.52 16.06 -10.62
C GLN A 155 6.90 14.85 -9.95
N ILE A 156 6.49 13.87 -10.73
CA ILE A 156 5.95 12.60 -10.21
C ILE A 156 7.11 11.67 -9.89
N SER A 157 7.06 11.00 -8.76
CA SER A 157 7.89 9.84 -8.47
C SER A 157 7.05 8.73 -7.87
N ALA A 158 7.55 7.51 -7.92
CA ALA A 158 6.85 6.35 -7.39
C ALA A 158 7.80 5.37 -6.72
N SER A 159 7.33 4.79 -5.62
CA SER A 159 7.93 3.65 -4.95
C SER A 159 7.29 2.38 -5.47
N ILE A 160 8.10 1.42 -5.94
CA ILE A 160 7.61 0.22 -6.62
C ILE A 160 8.21 -1.03 -5.95
N GLY A 161 7.34 -1.93 -5.52
CA GLY A 161 7.71 -3.27 -5.06
C GLY A 161 7.30 -4.31 -6.09
N GLY A 162 8.18 -5.24 -6.47
CA GLY A 162 7.88 -6.22 -7.49
C GLY A 162 8.36 -7.64 -7.17
N VAL A 163 7.53 -8.63 -7.51
CA VAL A 163 7.82 -10.06 -7.34
C VAL A 163 7.43 -10.86 -8.57
N MET A 164 8.08 -11.99 -8.77
CA MET A 164 7.56 -13.03 -9.66
C MET A 164 6.64 -13.96 -8.86
N SER A 165 5.48 -14.31 -9.43
CA SER A 165 4.59 -15.29 -8.80
C SER A 165 5.26 -16.67 -8.74
N ARG A 166 5.04 -17.40 -7.63
CA ARG A 166 5.53 -18.76 -7.43
C ARG A 166 4.54 -19.77 -8.02
N PRO A 167 4.98 -20.98 -8.37
CA PRO A 167 4.09 -22.02 -8.84
C PRO A 167 2.93 -22.27 -7.85
N GLY A 168 1.67 -22.14 -8.32
CA GLY A 168 0.47 -22.33 -7.48
C GLY A 168 0.12 -21.17 -6.56
N GLU A 169 0.89 -20.09 -6.57
CA GLU A 169 0.59 -18.88 -5.79
C GLU A 169 -0.50 -18.05 -6.45
N SER A 170 -1.48 -17.60 -5.67
CA SER A 170 -2.49 -16.66 -6.18
C SER A 170 -1.91 -15.26 -6.38
N CYS A 171 -2.55 -14.47 -7.26
CA CYS A 171 -2.18 -13.08 -7.45
C CYS A 171 -2.26 -12.26 -6.15
N GLU A 172 -3.21 -12.57 -5.26
CA GLU A 172 -3.33 -11.95 -3.94
C GLU A 172 -2.09 -12.17 -3.07
N GLN A 173 -1.60 -13.41 -3.02
CA GLN A 173 -0.39 -13.74 -2.25
C GLN A 173 0.85 -13.05 -2.83
N ALA A 174 0.98 -13.04 -4.16
CA ALA A 174 2.07 -12.34 -4.84
C ALA A 174 1.98 -10.81 -4.61
N ALA A 175 0.78 -10.22 -4.68
CA ALA A 175 0.55 -8.80 -4.41
C ALA A 175 0.94 -8.43 -2.97
N SER A 176 0.60 -9.26 -1.99
CA SER A 176 0.99 -9.05 -0.59
C SER A 176 2.51 -9.06 -0.38
N ARG A 177 3.26 -9.87 -1.15
CA ARG A 177 4.73 -9.85 -1.13
C ARG A 177 5.29 -8.60 -1.81
N ALA A 178 4.71 -8.20 -2.94
CA ALA A 178 5.08 -6.99 -3.66
C ALA A 178 4.84 -5.74 -2.83
N ASP A 179 3.74 -5.69 -2.07
CA ASP A 179 3.40 -4.59 -1.18
C ASP A 179 4.47 -4.37 -0.09
N ARG A 180 4.96 -5.43 0.54
CA ARG A 180 6.07 -5.34 1.50
C ARG A 180 7.34 -4.73 0.89
N LEU A 181 7.65 -5.07 -0.37
CA LEU A 181 8.81 -4.51 -1.07
C LEU A 181 8.56 -3.05 -1.47
N MET A 182 7.33 -2.68 -1.85
CA MET A 182 6.95 -1.30 -2.10
C MET A 182 7.12 -0.44 -0.84
N TYR A 183 6.73 -0.97 0.32
CA TYR A 183 6.96 -0.27 1.59
C TYR A 183 8.46 -0.04 1.88
N GLN A 184 9.33 -1.01 1.54
CA GLN A 184 10.78 -0.80 1.61
C GLN A 184 11.25 0.28 0.62
N ALA A 185 10.70 0.29 -0.60
CA ALA A 185 11.01 1.31 -1.60
C ALA A 185 10.66 2.73 -1.12
N LYS A 186 9.56 2.89 -0.36
CA LYS A 186 9.13 4.18 0.22
C LYS A 186 10.18 4.84 1.11
N ASN A 187 11.06 4.08 1.77
CA ASN A 187 12.12 4.63 2.60
C ASN A 187 13.15 5.46 1.80
N HIS A 188 13.27 5.18 0.50
CA HIS A 188 14.22 5.86 -0.39
C HIS A 188 13.52 6.72 -1.45
N LYS A 189 12.20 6.57 -1.60
CA LYS A 189 11.38 7.17 -2.66
C LYS A 189 11.97 6.95 -4.07
N ASN A 190 11.17 7.11 -5.09
CA ASN A 190 11.61 6.96 -6.47
C ASN A 190 12.51 5.72 -6.68
N THR A 191 12.10 4.57 -6.17
CA THR A 191 12.93 3.36 -6.10
C THR A 191 12.10 2.12 -6.48
N VAL A 192 12.77 1.16 -7.13
CA VAL A 192 12.22 -0.18 -7.39
C VAL A 192 12.92 -1.17 -6.47
N VAL A 193 12.15 -1.95 -5.71
CA VAL A 193 12.65 -3.05 -4.89
C VAL A 193 12.03 -4.35 -5.38
N THR A 194 12.85 -5.34 -5.67
CA THR A 194 12.42 -6.70 -6.06
C THR A 194 13.07 -7.73 -5.13
N GLU A 195 12.57 -8.95 -5.10
CA GLU A 195 13.17 -10.00 -4.27
C GLU A 195 14.67 -10.22 -4.56
N ASP A 196 15.11 -10.01 -5.80
CA ASP A 196 16.52 -10.10 -6.16
C ASP A 196 17.33 -8.92 -5.64
N THR A 197 16.77 -7.71 -5.68
CA THR A 197 17.45 -6.50 -5.18
C THR A 197 17.38 -6.41 -3.65
N ALA A 198 16.33 -6.92 -3.04
CA ALA A 198 16.25 -7.06 -1.58
C ALA A 198 17.31 -8.06 -1.07
N GLY A 199 17.70 -9.05 -1.90
CA GLY A 199 18.81 -9.97 -1.60
C GLY A 199 20.20 -9.47 -2.01
N THR A 200 20.29 -8.46 -2.88
CA THR A 200 21.55 -7.90 -3.41
C THR A 200 21.86 -6.48 -2.95
N ALA A 201 20.96 -5.86 -2.20
CA ALA A 201 21.27 -4.67 -1.40
C ALA A 201 22.01 -5.12 -0.14
N ALA A 202 23.12 -5.79 -0.33
CA ALA A 202 24.15 -6.05 0.64
C ALA A 202 25.44 -6.29 -0.13
N PRO A 203 26.49 -6.34 0.51
CA PRO A 203 27.11 -5.41 1.42
C PRO A 203 28.46 -4.98 0.88
N SER A 204 28.66 -3.74 0.65
CA SER A 204 30.03 -3.26 0.72
C SER A 204 30.37 -3.17 2.19
N ALA A 205 31.21 -4.02 2.60
CA ALA A 205 31.93 -4.15 3.84
C ALA A 205 31.53 -5.39 4.64
N ALA A 206 32.41 -6.38 4.50
CA ALA A 206 32.52 -7.53 5.36
C ALA A 206 32.42 -7.16 6.83
N GLY A 207 31.63 -7.94 7.58
CA GLY A 207 31.85 -8.15 9.00
C GLY A 207 31.53 -6.94 9.87
N ARG A 208 30.24 -6.65 10.03
CA ARG A 208 29.75 -6.06 11.26
C ARG A 208 28.44 -6.72 11.63
N ASP A 209 28.51 -7.41 12.71
CA ASP A 209 27.49 -7.76 13.67
C ASP A 209 26.03 -7.69 13.19
N ARG A 210 25.28 -8.69 13.57
CA ARG A 210 23.84 -8.58 13.84
C ARG A 210 23.64 -7.26 14.56
N GLN A 211 23.39 -6.20 13.78
CA GLN A 211 23.05 -4.90 14.33
C GLN A 211 21.79 -5.14 15.14
N ALA A 212 21.91 -5.05 16.44
CA ALA A 212 20.81 -5.20 17.37
C ALA A 212 19.65 -4.36 16.85
N ARG A 213 18.52 -5.00 16.57
CA ARG A 213 17.30 -4.27 16.21
C ARG A 213 17.08 -3.21 17.27
N GLN A 214 16.72 -2.00 16.85
CA GLN A 214 16.43 -0.93 17.79
C GLN A 214 15.25 -1.32 18.66
N ASN A 215 15.29 -1.00 19.93
CA ASN A 215 14.20 -1.28 20.84
C ASN A 215 13.18 -0.13 20.79
N ILE A 216 11.93 -0.47 20.54
CA ILE A 216 10.80 0.45 20.66
C ILE A 216 10.00 0.05 21.90
N LEU A 217 9.74 1.00 22.78
CA LEU A 217 8.89 0.80 23.95
C LEU A 217 7.47 1.26 23.63
N ILE A 218 6.52 0.35 23.68
CA ILE A 218 5.08 0.61 23.53
C ILE A 218 4.46 0.67 24.92
N VAL A 219 3.82 1.79 25.23
CA VAL A 219 3.18 2.05 26.52
C VAL A 219 1.71 2.37 26.30
N ASP A 220 0.84 1.45 26.67
CA ASP A 220 -0.61 1.54 26.48
C ASP A 220 -1.28 0.59 27.48
N ASP A 221 -2.38 0.97 28.11
CA ASP A 221 -3.05 0.10 29.09
C ASP A 221 -3.87 -1.03 28.45
N SER A 222 -4.23 -0.87 27.17
CA SER A 222 -4.92 -1.88 26.37
C SER A 222 -3.94 -2.93 25.83
N GLU A 223 -4.07 -4.17 26.29
CA GLU A 223 -3.31 -5.32 25.77
C GLU A 223 -3.51 -5.49 24.25
N MET A 224 -4.73 -5.21 23.76
CA MET A 224 -5.06 -5.32 22.34
C MET A 224 -4.30 -4.28 21.50
N ASN A 225 -4.20 -3.03 21.96
CA ASN A 225 -3.45 -1.98 21.26
C ASN A 225 -1.97 -2.31 21.23
N ARG A 226 -1.40 -2.75 22.36
CA ARG A 226 0.00 -3.19 22.41
C ARG A 226 0.28 -4.33 21.45
N ALA A 227 -0.60 -5.35 21.41
CA ALA A 227 -0.45 -6.50 20.51
C ALA A 227 -0.50 -6.08 19.03
N ILE A 228 -1.41 -5.18 18.64
CA ILE A 228 -1.51 -4.65 17.27
C ILE A 228 -0.23 -3.90 16.88
N LEU A 229 0.25 -2.99 17.73
CA LEU A 229 1.47 -2.24 17.48
C LEU A 229 2.70 -3.14 17.46
N ALA A 230 2.75 -4.13 18.34
CA ALA A 230 3.82 -5.13 18.37
C ALA A 230 3.83 -6.01 17.11
N GLU A 231 2.67 -6.37 16.56
CA GLU A 231 2.57 -7.12 15.30
C GLU A 231 3.05 -6.28 14.11
N ILE A 232 2.65 -5.01 14.06
CA ILE A 232 3.04 -4.08 12.98
C ILE A 232 4.55 -3.81 13.00
N LEU A 233 5.14 -3.55 14.17
CA LEU A 233 6.52 -3.10 14.31
C LEU A 233 7.52 -4.22 14.57
N GLY A 234 7.06 -5.37 15.06
CA GLY A 234 7.92 -6.48 15.49
C GLY A 234 8.71 -7.16 14.36
N SER A 235 8.37 -6.91 13.10
CA SER A 235 9.16 -7.38 11.97
C SER A 235 10.53 -6.68 11.88
N ASP A 236 10.59 -5.41 12.25
CA ASP A 236 11.76 -4.54 12.03
C ASP A 236 12.46 -4.11 13.32
N TYR A 237 11.75 -4.09 14.43
CA TYR A 237 12.20 -3.60 15.73
C TYR A 237 12.07 -4.67 16.82
N ASN A 238 12.83 -4.54 17.88
CA ASN A 238 12.58 -5.26 19.14
C ASN A 238 11.53 -4.47 19.92
N ILE A 239 10.44 -5.14 20.28
CA ILE A 239 9.34 -4.50 21.01
C ILE A 239 9.50 -4.77 22.51
N LEU A 240 9.45 -3.71 23.28
CA LEU A 240 9.28 -3.70 24.72
C LEU A 240 7.88 -3.18 25.03
N GLU A 241 7.21 -3.76 25.99
CA GLU A 241 5.82 -3.39 26.30
C GLU A 241 5.71 -2.97 27.77
N ALA A 242 4.95 -1.91 28.02
CA ALA A 242 4.56 -1.46 29.34
C ALA A 242 3.07 -1.18 29.38
N SER A 243 2.40 -1.54 30.46
CA SER A 243 0.95 -1.41 30.62
C SER A 243 0.50 -0.11 31.30
N ASN A 244 1.43 0.71 31.76
CA ASN A 244 1.18 1.99 32.42
C ASN A 244 2.48 2.81 32.52
N GLY A 245 2.35 4.09 32.91
CA GLY A 245 3.49 5.00 32.99
C GLY A 245 4.55 4.61 34.04
N GLN A 246 4.15 3.96 35.14
CA GLN A 246 5.11 3.53 36.16
C GLN A 246 6.00 2.40 35.66
N GLU A 247 5.42 1.45 34.92
CA GLU A 247 6.16 0.37 34.27
C GLU A 247 7.09 0.90 33.17
N CYS A 248 6.62 1.91 32.41
CA CYS A 248 7.43 2.63 31.44
C CYS A 248 8.70 3.20 32.08
N LEU A 249 8.59 3.94 33.19
CA LEU A 249 9.74 4.52 33.89
C LEU A 249 10.69 3.44 34.44
N THR A 250 10.14 2.32 34.91
CA THR A 250 10.95 1.19 35.39
C THR A 250 11.76 0.58 34.23
N MET A 251 11.16 0.44 33.06
CA MET A 251 11.85 -0.03 31.86
C MET A 251 12.91 0.95 31.37
N LEU A 252 12.63 2.25 31.44
CA LEU A 252 13.61 3.28 31.13
C LEU A 252 14.83 3.22 32.06
N ASP A 253 14.62 2.91 33.32
CA ASP A 253 15.73 2.70 34.26
C ASP A 253 16.53 1.43 33.99
N GLN A 254 15.89 0.40 33.47
CA GLN A 254 16.49 -0.89 33.18
C GLN A 254 17.26 -0.92 31.85
N TYR A 255 16.71 -0.29 30.81
CA TYR A 255 17.22 -0.35 29.43
C TYR A 255 17.97 0.91 29.00
N ASP A 256 17.83 2.01 29.73
CA ASP A 256 18.49 3.32 29.53
C ASP A 256 18.63 3.72 28.06
N THR A 257 19.82 3.93 27.55
CA THR A 257 20.13 4.35 26.18
C THR A 257 19.83 3.29 25.09
N ALA A 258 19.37 2.10 25.48
CA ALA A 258 19.03 1.05 24.52
C ALA A 258 17.64 1.25 23.86
N ILE A 259 16.80 2.16 24.37
CA ILE A 259 15.48 2.46 23.81
C ILE A 259 15.62 3.58 22.77
N ALA A 260 15.23 3.29 21.53
CA ALA A 260 15.35 4.21 20.41
C ALA A 260 14.10 5.10 20.20
N LEU A 261 12.93 4.66 20.68
CA LEU A 261 11.66 5.35 20.53
C LEU A 261 10.67 4.87 21.58
N ILE A 262 9.83 5.77 22.08
CA ILE A 262 8.68 5.43 22.93
C ILE A 262 7.39 5.80 22.20
N LEU A 263 6.45 4.86 22.10
CA LEU A 263 5.07 5.07 21.73
C LEU A 263 4.25 5.10 23.01
N LEU A 264 3.67 6.24 23.37
CA LEU A 264 3.11 6.51 24.69
C LEU A 264 1.65 6.90 24.60
N ASP A 265 0.75 6.08 25.14
CA ASP A 265 -0.64 6.47 25.29
C ASP A 265 -0.78 7.59 26.32
N ILE A 266 -1.71 8.49 26.07
CA ILE A 266 -1.99 9.63 26.94
C ILE A 266 -2.78 9.21 28.16
N VAL A 267 -3.81 8.37 27.99
CA VAL A 267 -4.79 8.06 29.03
C VAL A 267 -4.53 6.65 29.55
N MET A 268 -3.83 6.55 30.66
CA MET A 268 -3.52 5.27 31.31
C MET A 268 -3.77 5.32 32.81
N PRO A 269 -4.12 4.18 33.45
CA PRO A 269 -4.23 4.09 34.89
C PRO A 269 -2.85 4.18 35.56
N VAL A 270 -2.84 4.50 36.85
CA VAL A 270 -1.65 4.58 37.73
C VAL A 270 -0.81 5.83 37.47
N MET A 271 -0.36 6.04 36.24
CA MET A 271 0.43 7.18 35.78
C MET A 271 0.12 7.42 34.31
N ASP A 272 -0.37 8.63 33.98
CA ASP A 272 -0.72 9.01 32.62
C ASP A 272 0.52 9.38 31.78
N GLY A 273 0.30 9.53 30.44
CA GLY A 273 1.39 9.83 29.52
C GLY A 273 2.03 11.20 29.76
N PHE A 274 1.30 12.20 30.26
CA PHE A 274 1.86 13.52 30.58
C PHE A 274 2.72 13.47 31.82
N GLU A 275 2.37 12.66 32.83
CA GLU A 275 3.18 12.45 34.02
C GLU A 275 4.51 11.75 33.67
N VAL A 276 4.48 10.78 32.75
CA VAL A 276 5.69 10.14 32.20
C VAL A 276 6.57 11.19 31.53
N LEU A 277 6.03 12.00 30.60
CA LEU A 277 6.78 13.06 29.92
C LEU A 277 7.40 14.06 30.89
N ASN A 278 6.65 14.49 31.90
CA ASN A 278 7.16 15.40 32.93
C ASN A 278 8.33 14.81 33.72
N THR A 279 8.26 13.51 34.00
CA THR A 279 9.34 12.79 34.70
C THR A 279 10.57 12.62 33.83
N MET A 280 10.38 12.29 32.55
CA MET A 280 11.46 12.20 31.57
C MET A 280 12.13 13.56 31.33
N ASN A 281 11.34 14.64 31.28
CA ASN A 281 11.88 16.00 31.13
C ASN A 281 12.72 16.43 32.35
N ARG A 282 12.26 16.14 33.56
CA ARG A 282 13.04 16.41 34.79
C ARG A 282 14.32 15.63 34.87
N SER A 283 14.39 14.43 34.28
CA SER A 283 15.60 13.58 34.23
C SER A 283 16.43 13.80 32.97
N HIS A 284 16.11 14.79 32.13
CA HIS A 284 16.74 15.09 30.83
C HIS A 284 16.70 13.95 29.78
N ARG A 285 15.99 12.85 30.02
CA ARG A 285 15.89 11.71 29.12
C ARG A 285 15.11 12.00 27.83
N ILE A 286 14.26 13.04 27.84
CA ILE A 286 13.48 13.44 26.66
C ILE A 286 14.36 14.01 25.54
N GLU A 287 15.57 14.47 25.87
CA GLU A 287 16.55 14.98 24.91
C GLU A 287 17.20 13.83 24.11
N ASP A 288 17.29 12.64 24.73
CA ASP A 288 17.99 11.47 24.18
C ASP A 288 17.03 10.46 23.54
N ILE A 289 15.77 10.38 24.03
CA ILE A 289 14.80 9.38 23.59
C ILE A 289 13.55 10.08 23.02
N PRO A 290 13.30 10.00 21.71
CA PRO A 290 12.10 10.54 21.09
C PRO A 290 10.83 9.84 21.60
N VAL A 291 9.77 10.61 21.84
CA VAL A 291 8.47 10.12 22.30
C VAL A 291 7.39 10.53 21.34
N ILE A 292 6.58 9.57 20.89
CA ILE A 292 5.36 9.81 20.12
C ILE A 292 4.17 9.55 21.03
N MET A 293 3.36 10.60 21.26
CA MET A 293 2.11 10.46 22.01
C MET A 293 1.02 9.87 21.09
N ILE A 294 0.32 8.87 21.60
CA ILE A 294 -0.81 8.23 20.94
C ILE A 294 -2.05 8.54 21.78
N SER A 295 -3.17 8.88 21.15
CA SER A 295 -4.44 9.08 21.83
C SER A 295 -5.54 8.32 21.11
N SER A 296 -6.33 7.59 21.86
CA SER A 296 -7.55 6.94 21.41
C SER A 296 -8.77 7.89 21.48
N GLU A 297 -8.64 9.08 22.07
CA GLU A 297 -9.70 10.10 22.16
C GLU A 297 -9.56 11.15 21.05
N ASP A 298 -10.68 11.73 20.61
CA ASP A 298 -10.73 12.79 19.60
C ASP A 298 -9.86 13.99 20.03
N ALA A 299 -9.07 14.50 19.07
CA ALA A 299 -8.06 15.56 19.26
C ALA A 299 -8.58 16.82 19.99
N ASP A 300 -9.88 17.10 19.95
CA ASP A 300 -10.50 18.27 20.59
C ASP A 300 -10.55 18.19 22.14
N THR A 301 -10.40 17.01 22.71
CA THR A 301 -10.44 16.80 24.17
C THR A 301 -9.04 16.93 24.80
N VAL A 302 -8.01 16.63 24.04
CA VAL A 302 -6.61 16.59 24.51
C VAL A 302 -5.97 17.98 24.59
N VAL A 303 -6.38 18.92 23.72
CA VAL A 303 -5.81 20.29 23.65
C VAL A 303 -6.27 21.19 24.82
N ARG A 304 -7.23 20.78 25.62
CA ARG A 304 -7.79 21.57 26.73
C ARG A 304 -7.27 21.18 28.14
N ARG A 305 -6.32 20.28 28.23
CA ARG A 305 -5.61 19.93 29.49
C ARG A 305 -4.15 20.33 29.40
#